data_d0f8d6aa7aa515476a2aa56122e0454c
#
_entry.id   d0f8d6aa7aa515476a2aa56122e0454c
#
_cell.length_a   1.000
_cell.length_b   1.000
_cell.length_c   1.000
_cell.angle_alpha   90.00
_cell.angle_beta   90.00
_cell.angle_gamma   90.00
#
_symmetry.space_group_name_H-M   'P 1'
#
loop_
_entity.id
_entity.type
_entity.pdbx_description
1 polymer ?
#
loop_
_entity_poly.entity_id
_entity_poly.type
_entity_poly.pdbx_seq_one_letter_code
_entity_poly.pdbx_strand_id
1 'polypeptide(L)'
;MIGEGAGAAIASVFRLDKSQVDLGEVEDEQGNVVSGNDLLETYLNSGMIHKGFLLIQAKQAKLSYFEFSVLKSYFIRYLKELSEEDKVKLAIDTTKIAYYQRKIDDFVLSL
;
A
#
# COMPACT_ATOMS: atom_id res chain seq x y z
N MET A 1 -13.16 16.83 14.50
CA MET A 1 -13.17 16.52 14.04
C MET A 1 -12.81 16.37 13.50
N ILE A 2 -12.61 16.37 13.27
CA ILE A 2 -12.40 16.16 12.69
C ILE A 2 -12.17 15.90 11.96
N GLY A 3 -12.05 16.16 11.74
CA GLY A 3 -12.03 15.96 10.96
C GLY A 3 -11.73 15.34 10.65
N GLU A 4 -11.77 15.07 10.89
CA GLU A 4 -11.66 14.42 10.59
C GLU A 4 -11.41 13.98 9.75
N GLY A 5 -11.09 14.63 10.00
CA GLY A 5 -10.65 14.49 8.69
C GLY A 5 -10.90 13.12 8.16
N ALA A 6 -11.39 13.07 7.04
CA ALA A 6 -11.91 11.86 6.47
C ALA A 6 -10.93 10.69 6.56
N GLY A 7 -9.69 10.89 6.12
CA GLY A 7 -8.71 9.80 6.10
C GLY A 7 -8.37 9.29 7.48
N ALA A 8 -8.53 10.13 8.48
CA ALA A 8 -8.17 9.76 9.84
C ALA A 8 -9.07 8.69 10.42
N ALA A 9 -10.13 8.32 9.72
CA ALA A 9 -11.07 7.34 10.23
C ALA A 9 -10.57 5.90 10.13
N ILE A 10 -9.46 5.66 9.46
CA ILE A 10 -8.97 4.29 9.28
C ILE A 10 -8.31 3.82 10.56
N ALA A 11 -8.84 2.73 11.12
CA ALA A 11 -8.36 2.21 12.40
C ALA A 11 -7.06 1.43 12.27
N SER A 12 -6.89 0.70 11.18
CA SER A 12 -5.68 -0.11 10.96
C SER A 12 -4.55 0.78 10.47
N VAL A 13 -3.34 0.52 10.96
CA VAL A 13 -2.17 1.30 10.57
C VAL A 13 -1.23 0.43 9.77
N PHE A 14 -0.89 0.86 8.57
CA PHE A 14 0.10 0.19 7.76
C PHE A 14 1.49 0.67 8.16
N ARG A 15 2.40 -0.27 8.36
CA ARG A 15 3.81 0.04 8.65
C ARG A 15 4.69 -0.89 7.82
N LEU A 16 5.78 -0.35 7.31
CA LEU A 16 6.73 -1.11 6.52
C LEU A 16 8.13 -0.86 7.05
N ASP A 17 8.69 -1.89 7.69
CA ASP A 17 10.02 -1.80 8.31
C ASP A 17 11.09 -1.81 7.22
N LYS A 18 11.92 -0.77 7.20
CA LYS A 18 12.99 -0.65 6.22
C LYS A 18 14.01 -1.77 6.32
N SER A 19 14.13 -2.41 7.49
CA SER A 19 15.05 -3.53 7.62
C SER A 19 14.58 -4.75 6.85
N GLN A 20 13.30 -4.80 6.49
CA GLN A 20 12.73 -5.90 5.71
C GLN A 20 12.55 -5.53 4.25
N VAL A 21 12.02 -4.37 4.00
CA VAL A 21 11.83 -3.86 2.64
C VAL A 21 12.10 -2.37 2.64
N ASP A 22 13.10 -1.95 1.88
CA ASP A 22 13.43 -0.54 1.76
C ASP A 22 13.12 -0.10 0.34
N LEU A 23 12.12 0.76 0.20
CA LEU A 23 11.69 1.25 -1.12
C LEU A 23 12.59 2.36 -1.64
N GLY A 24 13.57 2.81 -0.82
CA GLY A 24 14.45 3.87 -1.25
C GLY A 24 13.75 5.21 -1.29
N GLU A 25 14.27 6.11 -2.11
CA GLU A 25 13.72 7.45 -2.24
C GLU A 25 12.82 7.52 -3.46
N VAL A 26 11.76 8.31 -3.34
CA VAL A 26 10.80 8.53 -4.42
C VAL A 26 10.43 10.01 -4.43
N GLU A 27 9.81 10.43 -5.52
CA GLU A 27 9.30 11.79 -5.64
C GLU A 27 7.81 11.76 -5.34
N ASP A 28 7.37 12.65 -4.45
CA ASP A 28 5.94 12.74 -4.14
C ASP A 28 5.23 13.60 -5.17
N GLU A 29 3.94 13.85 -4.95
CA GLU A 29 3.12 14.58 -5.94
C GLU A 29 3.50 16.05 -6.05
N GLN A 30 4.23 16.59 -5.07
CA GLN A 30 4.71 17.95 -5.12
C GLN A 30 6.15 18.06 -5.64
N GLY A 31 6.74 16.94 -6.03
CA GLY A 31 8.09 16.91 -6.54
C GLY A 31 9.17 16.84 -5.46
N ASN A 32 8.80 16.59 -4.22
CA ASN A 32 9.76 16.45 -3.13
C ASN A 32 10.30 15.02 -3.07
N VAL A 33 11.59 14.90 -2.78
CA VAL A 33 12.20 13.58 -2.60
C VAL A 33 11.92 13.12 -1.17
N VAL A 34 11.28 11.98 -1.04
CA VAL A 34 10.86 11.44 0.27
C VAL A 34 11.16 9.96 0.34
N SER A 35 11.10 9.40 1.55
CA SER A 35 11.23 7.95 1.72
C SER A 35 10.05 7.24 1.08
N GLY A 36 10.32 6.23 0.26
CA GLY A 36 9.25 5.44 -0.36
C GLY A 36 8.41 4.71 0.67
N ASN A 37 9.05 4.22 1.74
CA ASN A 37 8.31 3.57 2.82
C ASN A 37 7.33 4.55 3.47
N ASP A 38 7.80 5.77 3.76
CA ASP A 38 6.97 6.77 4.39
C ASP A 38 5.81 7.18 3.48
N LEU A 39 6.08 7.31 2.19
CA LEU A 39 5.03 7.69 1.24
C LEU A 39 3.97 6.60 1.13
N LEU A 40 4.39 5.33 1.08
CA LEU A 40 3.45 4.22 1.03
C LEU A 40 2.58 4.20 2.29
N GLU A 41 3.21 4.37 3.45
CA GLU A 41 2.46 4.40 4.71
C GLU A 41 1.46 5.56 4.70
N THR A 42 1.88 6.72 4.21
CA THR A 42 1.00 7.88 4.13
C THR A 42 -0.21 7.60 3.23
N TYR A 43 0.03 7.04 2.05
CA TYR A 43 -1.06 6.73 1.14
C TYR A 43 -2.06 5.76 1.77
N LEU A 44 -1.55 4.63 2.28
CA LEU A 44 -2.44 3.59 2.81
C LEU A 44 -3.17 4.05 4.07
N ASN A 45 -2.47 4.76 4.95
CA ASN A 45 -3.07 5.21 6.20
C ASN A 45 -4.05 6.37 5.98
N SER A 46 -4.01 6.99 4.82
CA SER A 46 -4.97 8.03 4.44
C SER A 46 -6.11 7.48 3.58
N GLY A 47 -6.17 6.18 3.38
CA GLY A 47 -7.23 5.57 2.58
C GLY A 47 -7.00 5.63 1.08
N MET A 48 -5.83 6.08 0.65
CA MET A 48 -5.51 6.17 -0.77
C MET A 48 -4.91 4.85 -1.26
N ILE A 49 -5.73 3.81 -1.23
CA ILE A 49 -5.28 2.44 -1.46
C ILE A 49 -4.69 2.28 -2.87
N HIS A 50 -5.37 2.82 -3.87
CA HIS A 50 -4.90 2.64 -5.24
C HIS A 50 -3.57 3.36 -5.49
N LYS A 51 -3.38 4.54 -4.89
CA LYS A 51 -2.08 5.23 -5.00
C LYS A 51 -0.98 4.41 -4.36
N GLY A 52 -1.26 3.78 -3.22
CA GLY A 52 -0.31 2.87 -2.59
C GLY A 52 0.02 1.70 -3.50
N PHE A 53 -0.98 1.13 -4.13
CA PHE A 53 -0.79 0.03 -5.06
C PHE A 53 0.10 0.46 -6.24
N LEU A 54 -0.13 1.65 -6.80
CA LEU A 54 0.68 2.15 -7.91
C LEU A 54 2.14 2.37 -7.50
N LEU A 55 2.37 2.81 -6.26
CA LEU A 55 3.71 2.96 -5.76
C LEU A 55 4.42 1.61 -5.65
N ILE A 56 3.71 0.59 -5.16
CA ILE A 56 4.24 -0.76 -5.11
C ILE A 56 4.62 -1.23 -6.51
N GLN A 57 3.73 -1.00 -7.48
CA GLN A 57 3.99 -1.37 -8.86
C GLN A 57 5.23 -0.68 -9.41
N ALA A 58 5.38 0.61 -9.12
CA ALA A 58 6.50 1.39 -9.61
C ALA A 58 7.85 0.91 -9.04
N LYS A 59 7.82 0.32 -7.85
CA LYS A 59 9.05 -0.14 -7.19
C LYS A 59 9.37 -1.60 -7.45
N GLN A 60 8.48 -2.33 -8.08
CA GLN A 60 8.62 -3.76 -8.29
C GLN A 60 9.95 -4.13 -8.94
N ALA A 61 10.39 -3.39 -9.95
CA ALA A 61 11.60 -3.72 -10.69
C ALA A 61 12.88 -3.51 -9.88
N LYS A 62 12.79 -2.76 -8.78
CA LYS A 62 13.97 -2.44 -7.95
C LYS A 62 14.08 -3.31 -6.71
N LEU A 63 13.12 -4.19 -6.50
CA LEU A 63 13.11 -5.07 -5.33
C LEU A 63 13.46 -6.48 -5.76
N SER A 64 14.13 -7.21 -4.85
CA SER A 64 14.34 -8.64 -5.06
C SER A 64 12.99 -9.35 -5.00
N TYR A 65 12.96 -10.58 -5.51
CA TYR A 65 11.76 -11.38 -5.44
C TYR A 65 11.29 -11.54 -3.99
N PHE A 66 12.23 -11.79 -3.09
CA PHE A 66 11.91 -11.95 -1.67
C PHE A 66 11.31 -10.68 -1.09
N GLU A 67 11.95 -9.54 -1.33
CA GLU A 67 11.45 -8.27 -0.83
C GLU A 67 10.06 -7.97 -1.35
N PHE A 68 9.83 -8.23 -2.62
CA PHE A 68 8.52 -7.97 -3.22
C PHE A 68 7.47 -8.89 -2.62
N SER A 69 7.81 -10.14 -2.34
CA SER A 69 6.88 -11.08 -1.69
C SER A 69 6.49 -10.60 -0.30
N VAL A 70 7.46 -10.06 0.45
CA VAL A 70 7.18 -9.52 1.78
C VAL A 70 6.26 -8.31 1.67
N LEU A 71 6.55 -7.41 0.74
CA LEU A 71 5.73 -6.22 0.53
C LEU A 71 4.31 -6.59 0.14
N LYS A 72 4.16 -7.54 -0.77
CA LYS A 72 2.84 -8.04 -1.16
C LYS A 72 2.08 -8.56 0.05
N SER A 73 2.74 -9.37 0.87
CA SER A 73 2.09 -9.94 2.06
C SER A 73 1.60 -8.85 3.00
N TYR A 74 2.40 -7.82 3.21
CA TYR A 74 2.02 -6.72 4.08
C TYR A 74 0.81 -5.98 3.52
N PHE A 75 0.82 -5.68 2.22
CA PHE A 75 -0.26 -4.95 1.57
C PHE A 75 -1.57 -5.72 1.61
N ILE A 76 -1.54 -6.98 1.20
CA ILE A 76 -2.77 -7.79 1.13
C ILE A 76 -3.31 -8.03 2.54
N ARG A 77 -2.43 -8.32 3.51
CA ARG A 77 -2.88 -8.51 4.88
C ARG A 77 -3.52 -7.23 5.43
N TYR A 78 -2.93 -6.08 5.12
CA TYR A 78 -3.51 -4.81 5.55
C TYR A 78 -4.93 -4.64 5.03
N LEU A 79 -5.16 -4.96 3.76
CA LEU A 79 -6.49 -4.85 3.18
C LEU A 79 -7.46 -5.81 3.84
N LYS A 80 -7.02 -7.04 4.12
CA LYS A 80 -7.88 -8.04 4.75
C LYS A 80 -8.24 -7.68 6.18
N GLU A 81 -7.35 -6.96 6.87
CA GLU A 81 -7.54 -6.62 8.28
C GLU A 81 -8.24 -5.29 8.49
N LEU A 82 -8.59 -4.58 7.43
CA LEU A 82 -9.41 -3.38 7.57
C LEU A 82 -10.73 -3.75 8.23
N SER A 83 -11.25 -2.84 9.06
CA SER A 83 -12.57 -3.05 9.67
C SER A 83 -13.62 -3.08 8.56
N GLU A 84 -14.77 -3.69 8.88
CA GLU A 84 -15.87 -3.73 7.90
C GLU A 84 -16.30 -2.32 7.52
N GLU A 85 -16.29 -1.42 8.48
CA GLU A 85 -16.66 -0.03 8.22
C GLU A 85 -15.69 0.61 7.23
N ASP A 86 -14.40 0.41 7.43
CA ASP A 86 -13.39 0.98 6.54
C ASP A 86 -13.44 0.32 5.16
N LYS A 87 -13.72 -0.98 5.10
CA LYS A 87 -13.85 -1.67 3.83
C LYS A 87 -15.00 -1.08 3.00
N VAL A 88 -16.11 -0.80 3.65
CA VAL A 88 -17.24 -0.18 2.96
C VAL A 88 -16.87 1.23 2.50
N LYS A 89 -16.28 2.00 3.40
CA LYS A 89 -15.90 3.38 3.13
C LYS A 89 -14.92 3.48 1.96
N LEU A 90 -13.98 2.56 1.88
CA LEU A 90 -12.93 2.57 0.85
C LEU A 90 -13.27 1.71 -0.36
N ALA A 91 -14.44 1.07 -0.35
CA ALA A 91 -14.86 0.16 -1.42
C ALA A 91 -13.88 -1.01 -1.59
N ILE A 92 -13.38 -1.54 -0.48
CA ILE A 92 -12.45 -2.68 -0.48
C ILE A 92 -13.25 -3.91 -0.01
N ASP A 93 -13.81 -4.63 -0.96
CA ASP A 93 -14.50 -5.89 -0.67
C ASP A 93 -13.60 -7.07 -1.07
N THR A 94 -14.13 -8.28 -0.90
CA THR A 94 -13.39 -9.50 -1.23
C THR A 94 -12.93 -9.49 -2.69
N THR A 95 -13.80 -9.01 -3.58
CA THR A 95 -13.51 -8.94 -5.01
C THR A 95 -12.35 -7.97 -5.27
N LYS A 96 -12.33 -6.83 -4.60
CA LYS A 96 -11.28 -5.84 -4.78
C LYS A 96 -9.96 -6.35 -4.25
N ILE A 97 -9.96 -7.03 -3.11
CA ILE A 97 -8.74 -7.62 -2.55
C ILE A 97 -8.19 -8.67 -3.53
N ALA A 98 -9.06 -9.51 -4.08
CA ALA A 98 -8.64 -10.51 -5.05
C ALA A 98 -8.07 -9.85 -6.31
N TYR A 99 -8.64 -8.72 -6.71
CA TYR A 99 -8.15 -7.96 -7.86
C TYR A 99 -6.70 -7.50 -7.63
N TYR A 100 -6.43 -6.89 -6.47
CA TYR A 100 -5.08 -6.42 -6.17
C TYR A 100 -4.11 -7.59 -6.06
N GLN A 101 -4.53 -8.67 -5.44
CA GLN A 101 -3.68 -9.85 -5.30
C GLN A 101 -3.29 -10.41 -6.66
N ARG A 102 -4.25 -10.53 -7.57
CA ARG A 102 -3.98 -11.03 -8.91
C ARG A 102 -3.06 -10.09 -9.69
N LYS A 103 -3.29 -8.77 -9.58
CA LYS A 103 -2.44 -7.82 -10.30
C LYS A 103 -1.00 -7.87 -9.81
N ILE A 104 -0.78 -8.01 -8.51
CA ILE A 104 0.57 -8.11 -7.96
C ILE A 104 1.21 -9.42 -8.41
N ASP A 105 0.46 -10.51 -8.43
CA ASP A 105 0.98 -11.79 -8.92
C ASP A 105 1.39 -11.69 -10.38
N ASP A 106 0.62 -10.96 -11.18
CA ASP A 106 0.96 -10.75 -12.60
C ASP A 106 2.27 -9.98 -12.74
N PHE A 107 2.55 -9.03 -11.84
CA PHE A 107 3.84 -8.32 -11.89
C PHE A 107 5.00 -9.29 -11.71
N VAL A 108 4.87 -10.21 -10.76
CA VAL A 108 5.92 -11.21 -10.51
C VAL A 108 6.11 -12.09 -11.73
N LEU A 109 5.03 -12.53 -12.36
CA LEU A 109 5.11 -13.38 -13.53
C LEU A 109 5.70 -12.66 -14.74
N SER A 110 5.63 -11.34 -14.77
CA SER A 110 6.16 -10.55 -15.88
C SER A 110 7.68 -10.40 -15.83
N LEU A 111 8.27 -10.74 -14.70
CA LEU A 111 9.72 -10.64 -14.55
C LEU A 111 10.41 -11.78 -15.25
#